data_b4b7bc83d28dcc7e23dca983f4969d71
#
_entry.id   b4b7bc83d28dcc7e23dca983f4969d71
#
_cell.length_a   1.000
_cell.length_b   1.000
_cell.length_c   1.000
_cell.angle_alpha   90.00
_cell.angle_beta   90.00
_cell.angle_gamma   90.00
#
_symmetry.space_group_name_H-M   'P 1'
#
loop_
_entity.id
_entity.type
_entity.pdbx_description
1 polymer ?
#
loop_
_entity_poly.entity_id
_entity_poly.type
_entity_poly.pdbx_seq_one_letter_code
_entity_poly.pdbx_strand_id
1 'polypeptide(L)'
;MTARSRVAALLDQYGLRADKGFGQNFLVDEAALRAIVAAAAIAPGDHVLEVGPGLGVLTRALLNAGANVTSVELDARLLPLLKAEFATELGKEGPGRLDLVHEDALRFDLTAMPMRSKLVANLPYNVATPIVARVLESGRFSRLVFLVQREVGERLSAAPTSPAYGALTLLVGHFGRAKLVRHVPPGAFLPPPKVTSSVVRIDTDESATPNPALFKLIHQGFAHRRKTLVKNLVYAGFERPQAEAAVTGIGRDLRVRAEELDHAAFVALAAALDGARPTADVSS
;
A
#
# COMPACT_ATOMS: atom_id res chain seq x y z
N MET A 1 -31.45 -8.36 1.32
CA MET A 1 -30.39 -9.28 0.79
C MET A 1 -29.09 -8.91 1.50
N THR A 2 -28.36 -9.86 2.07
CA THR A 2 -27.05 -9.60 2.71
C THR A 2 -25.97 -9.35 1.63
N ALA A 3 -24.87 -8.66 1.99
CA ALA A 3 -23.75 -8.46 1.06
C ALA A 3 -23.19 -9.80 0.54
N ARG A 4 -23.12 -10.81 1.40
CA ARG A 4 -22.70 -12.18 1.01
C ARG A 4 -23.61 -12.80 -0.03
N SER A 5 -24.94 -12.73 0.15
CA SER A 5 -25.89 -13.31 -0.82
C SER A 5 -25.89 -12.54 -2.15
N ARG A 6 -25.68 -11.21 -2.12
CA ARG A 6 -25.51 -10.42 -3.33
C ARG A 6 -24.25 -10.81 -4.11
N VAL A 7 -23.11 -10.93 -3.41
CA VAL A 7 -21.85 -11.35 -4.02
C VAL A 7 -21.97 -12.75 -4.65
N ALA A 8 -22.58 -13.70 -3.95
CA ALA A 8 -22.81 -15.04 -4.48
C ALA A 8 -23.71 -15.03 -5.72
N ALA A 9 -24.80 -14.26 -5.69
CA ALA A 9 -25.72 -14.11 -6.84
C ALA A 9 -25.04 -13.49 -8.07
N LEU A 10 -24.18 -12.48 -7.88
CA LEU A 10 -23.43 -11.88 -8.98
C LEU A 10 -22.43 -12.87 -9.60
N LEU A 11 -21.71 -13.63 -8.78
CA LEU A 11 -20.80 -14.66 -9.27
C LEU A 11 -21.53 -15.70 -10.10
N ASP A 12 -22.70 -16.17 -9.65
CA ASP A 12 -23.53 -17.14 -10.36
C ASP A 12 -24.11 -16.56 -11.66
N GLN A 13 -24.69 -15.37 -11.60
CA GLN A 13 -25.29 -14.67 -12.74
C GLN A 13 -24.31 -14.47 -13.91
N TYR A 14 -23.06 -14.15 -13.60
CA TYR A 14 -22.04 -13.91 -14.61
C TYR A 14 -21.12 -15.12 -14.87
N GLY A 15 -21.43 -16.29 -14.29
CA GLY A 15 -20.61 -17.50 -14.43
C GLY A 15 -19.18 -17.33 -13.93
N LEU A 16 -18.95 -16.45 -12.95
CA LEU A 16 -17.64 -16.10 -12.43
C LEU A 16 -17.26 -16.94 -11.23
N ARG A 17 -15.97 -17.19 -11.08
CA ARG A 17 -15.39 -17.81 -9.90
C ARG A 17 -14.19 -16.98 -9.46
N ALA A 18 -14.02 -16.85 -8.14
CA ALA A 18 -12.83 -16.21 -7.58
C ALA A 18 -11.56 -16.94 -8.04
N ASP A 19 -10.61 -16.19 -8.53
CA ASP A 19 -9.36 -16.71 -9.06
C ASP A 19 -8.23 -16.46 -8.08
N LYS A 20 -7.56 -17.54 -7.67
CA LYS A 20 -6.42 -17.45 -6.74
C LYS A 20 -5.21 -16.77 -7.37
N GLY A 21 -5.05 -16.86 -8.69
CA GLY A 21 -3.98 -16.18 -9.43
C GLY A 21 -4.06 -14.66 -9.30
N PHE A 22 -5.27 -14.11 -9.26
CA PHE A 22 -5.52 -12.69 -9.01
C PHE A 22 -5.64 -12.34 -7.52
N GLY A 23 -5.49 -13.31 -6.61
CA GLY A 23 -5.63 -13.06 -5.16
C GLY A 23 -7.04 -12.66 -4.73
N GLN A 24 -8.08 -13.03 -5.48
CA GLN A 24 -9.45 -12.57 -5.26
C GLN A 24 -10.08 -13.14 -3.98
N ASN A 25 -10.41 -12.21 -3.07
CA ASN A 25 -11.20 -12.44 -1.87
C ASN A 25 -12.18 -11.27 -1.75
N PHE A 26 -13.43 -11.48 -2.17
CA PHE A 26 -14.46 -10.43 -2.21
C PHE A 26 -14.97 -10.11 -0.81
N LEU A 27 -14.89 -8.85 -0.40
CA LEU A 27 -15.36 -8.40 0.90
C LEU A 27 -16.89 -8.50 0.96
N VAL A 28 -17.41 -9.18 2.01
CA VAL A 28 -18.86 -9.39 2.23
C VAL A 28 -19.30 -8.96 3.63
N ASP A 29 -18.40 -8.42 4.43
CA ASP A 29 -18.68 -7.91 5.78
C ASP A 29 -18.97 -6.41 5.74
N GLU A 30 -20.21 -6.05 6.02
CA GLU A 30 -20.65 -4.65 5.99
C GLU A 30 -20.00 -3.79 7.08
N ALA A 31 -19.62 -4.38 8.22
CA ALA A 31 -18.96 -3.61 9.28
C ALA A 31 -17.52 -3.26 8.90
N ALA A 32 -16.83 -4.16 8.18
CA ALA A 32 -15.52 -3.86 7.61
C ALA A 32 -15.64 -2.81 6.50
N LEU A 33 -16.63 -2.92 5.61
CA LEU A 33 -16.89 -1.94 4.57
C LEU A 33 -17.14 -0.54 5.15
N ARG A 34 -18.03 -0.43 6.14
CA ARG A 34 -18.27 0.84 6.84
C ARG A 34 -17.02 1.41 7.50
N ALA A 35 -16.18 0.56 8.09
CA ALA A 35 -14.94 0.99 8.72
C ALA A 35 -13.93 1.56 7.70
N ILE A 36 -13.84 0.95 6.50
CA ILE A 36 -13.00 1.46 5.40
C ILE A 36 -13.47 2.83 4.96
N VAL A 37 -14.77 2.97 4.64
CA VAL A 37 -15.34 4.24 4.16
C VAL A 37 -15.22 5.34 5.22
N ALA A 38 -15.51 5.02 6.49
CA ALA A 38 -15.34 5.97 7.59
C ALA A 38 -13.87 6.41 7.77
N ALA A 39 -12.93 5.46 7.68
CA ALA A 39 -11.50 5.79 7.78
C ALA A 39 -11.01 6.64 6.60
N ALA A 40 -11.59 6.44 5.40
CA ALA A 40 -11.28 7.22 4.21
C ALA A 40 -11.78 8.68 4.32
N ALA A 41 -12.81 8.93 5.16
CA ALA A 41 -13.41 10.26 5.37
C ALA A 41 -13.65 10.97 4.02
N ILE A 42 -14.45 10.31 3.17
CA ILE A 42 -14.77 10.82 1.82
C ILE A 42 -15.64 12.05 1.95
N ALA A 43 -15.24 13.11 1.29
CA ALA A 43 -16.09 14.29 1.00
C ALA A 43 -16.64 14.20 -0.43
N PRO A 44 -17.84 14.74 -0.69
CA PRO A 44 -18.37 14.81 -2.06
C PRO A 44 -17.39 15.49 -3.01
N GLY A 45 -17.11 14.84 -4.14
CA GLY A 45 -16.15 15.30 -5.13
C GLY A 45 -14.70 14.87 -4.91
N ASP A 46 -14.37 14.22 -3.79
CA ASP A 46 -13.03 13.63 -3.59
C ASP A 46 -12.69 12.65 -4.72
N HIS A 47 -11.46 12.71 -5.20
CA HIS A 47 -10.93 11.74 -6.15
C HIS A 47 -10.36 10.53 -5.41
N VAL A 48 -10.85 9.34 -5.78
CA VAL A 48 -10.45 8.07 -5.17
C VAL A 48 -9.92 7.13 -6.23
N LEU A 49 -8.71 6.64 -6.03
CA LEU A 49 -8.18 5.47 -6.73
C LEU A 49 -8.62 4.22 -5.97
N GLU A 50 -9.31 3.33 -6.64
CA GLU A 50 -9.61 1.99 -6.17
C GLU A 50 -8.84 0.98 -6.99
N VAL A 51 -8.10 0.08 -6.34
CA VAL A 51 -7.37 -1.00 -7.00
C VAL A 51 -8.07 -2.32 -6.72
N GLY A 52 -8.45 -3.02 -7.79
CA GLY A 52 -9.17 -4.28 -7.71
C GLY A 52 -10.60 -4.11 -7.17
N PRO A 53 -11.52 -3.44 -7.89
CA PRO A 53 -12.91 -3.26 -7.45
C PRO A 53 -13.64 -4.60 -7.23
N GLY A 54 -13.16 -5.66 -7.88
CA GLY A 54 -13.77 -6.98 -7.80
C GLY A 54 -15.21 -6.94 -8.29
N LEU A 55 -16.17 -7.23 -7.41
CA LEU A 55 -17.62 -7.18 -7.73
C LEU A 55 -18.25 -5.81 -7.41
N GLY A 56 -17.45 -4.78 -7.16
CA GLY A 56 -17.91 -3.41 -6.99
C GLY A 56 -18.54 -3.08 -5.62
N VAL A 57 -18.36 -3.91 -4.61
CA VAL A 57 -18.95 -3.67 -3.27
C VAL A 57 -18.40 -2.39 -2.64
N LEU A 58 -17.07 -2.22 -2.67
CA LEU A 58 -16.42 -1.02 -2.16
C LEU A 58 -16.65 0.17 -3.10
N THR A 59 -16.58 -0.04 -4.42
CA THR A 59 -16.90 0.98 -5.44
C THR A 59 -18.24 1.63 -5.18
N ARG A 60 -19.31 0.83 -4.96
CA ARG A 60 -20.66 1.34 -4.66
C ARG A 60 -20.69 2.19 -3.39
N ALA A 61 -19.98 1.76 -2.36
CA ALA A 61 -19.93 2.52 -1.10
C ALA A 61 -19.19 3.86 -1.24
N LEU A 62 -18.13 3.90 -2.04
CA LEU A 62 -17.38 5.13 -2.35
C LEU A 62 -18.21 6.11 -3.17
N LEU A 63 -18.90 5.62 -4.22
CA LEU A 63 -19.80 6.43 -5.05
C LEU A 63 -20.97 6.98 -4.24
N ASN A 64 -21.55 6.18 -3.35
CA ASN A 64 -22.63 6.63 -2.44
C ASN A 64 -22.15 7.70 -1.44
N ALA A 65 -20.86 7.71 -1.10
CA ALA A 65 -20.25 8.78 -0.30
C ALA A 65 -19.95 10.05 -1.13
N GLY A 66 -20.21 10.04 -2.45
CA GLY A 66 -20.00 11.16 -3.35
C GLY A 66 -18.61 11.25 -3.97
N ALA A 67 -17.78 10.20 -3.85
CA ALA A 67 -16.46 10.17 -4.47
C ALA A 67 -16.54 10.11 -6.00
N ASN A 68 -15.56 10.71 -6.66
CA ASN A 68 -15.21 10.42 -8.05
C ASN A 68 -14.19 9.25 -8.01
N VAL A 69 -14.59 8.11 -8.51
CA VAL A 69 -13.80 6.86 -8.37
C VAL A 69 -13.14 6.51 -9.69
N THR A 70 -11.82 6.32 -9.66
CA THR A 70 -11.07 5.66 -10.74
C THR A 70 -10.75 4.25 -10.25
N SER A 71 -11.43 3.23 -10.82
CA SER A 71 -11.22 1.82 -10.47
C SER A 71 -10.33 1.15 -11.50
N VAL A 72 -9.19 0.61 -11.06
CA VAL A 72 -8.24 -0.12 -11.91
C VAL A 72 -8.40 -1.62 -11.67
N GLU A 73 -8.80 -2.37 -12.72
CA GLU A 73 -9.05 -3.81 -12.65
C GLU A 73 -8.17 -4.56 -13.67
N LEU A 74 -7.50 -5.58 -13.20
CA LEU A 74 -6.63 -6.43 -14.02
C LEU A 74 -7.40 -7.59 -14.67
N ASP A 75 -8.44 -8.11 -14.00
CA ASP A 75 -9.23 -9.24 -14.48
C ASP A 75 -10.30 -8.78 -15.47
N ALA A 76 -10.02 -8.96 -16.77
CA ALA A 76 -10.95 -8.62 -17.85
C ALA A 76 -12.34 -9.28 -17.71
N ARG A 77 -12.45 -10.42 -17.01
CA ARG A 77 -13.72 -11.14 -16.82
C ARG A 77 -14.71 -10.38 -15.95
N LEU A 78 -14.22 -9.48 -15.07
CA LEU A 78 -15.05 -8.67 -14.20
C LEU A 78 -15.60 -7.41 -14.87
N LEU A 79 -15.00 -6.95 -15.97
CA LEU A 79 -15.39 -5.70 -16.63
C LEU A 79 -16.83 -5.68 -17.15
N PRO A 80 -17.38 -6.74 -17.76
CA PRO A 80 -18.78 -6.74 -18.19
C PRO A 80 -19.75 -6.56 -17.01
N LEU A 81 -19.50 -7.22 -15.88
CA LEU A 81 -20.27 -7.09 -14.66
C LEU A 81 -20.18 -5.65 -14.13
N LEU A 82 -18.97 -5.10 -13.99
CA LEU A 82 -18.76 -3.74 -13.47
C LEU A 82 -19.44 -2.69 -14.36
N LYS A 83 -19.35 -2.85 -15.69
CA LYS A 83 -20.03 -1.95 -16.64
C LYS A 83 -21.55 -2.00 -16.51
N ALA A 84 -22.11 -3.17 -16.28
CA ALA A 84 -23.57 -3.33 -16.10
C ALA A 84 -24.04 -2.77 -14.73
N GLU A 85 -23.32 -3.09 -13.64
CA GLU A 85 -23.67 -2.66 -12.28
C GLU A 85 -23.53 -1.15 -12.07
N PHE A 86 -22.66 -0.48 -12.85
CA PHE A 86 -22.36 0.95 -12.71
C PHE A 86 -22.65 1.76 -13.97
N ALA A 87 -23.58 1.32 -14.80
CA ALA A 87 -23.90 1.96 -16.08
C ALA A 87 -24.32 3.44 -15.94
N THR A 88 -24.90 3.81 -14.79
CA THR A 88 -25.35 5.18 -14.52
C THR A 88 -24.24 6.09 -14.01
N GLU A 89 -23.17 5.54 -13.47
CA GLU A 89 -22.03 6.27 -12.93
C GLU A 89 -20.85 6.35 -13.91
N LEU A 90 -20.79 5.44 -14.88
CA LEU A 90 -19.81 5.45 -15.96
C LEU A 90 -20.06 6.63 -16.91
N GLY A 91 -19.02 7.46 -17.10
CA GLY A 91 -19.09 8.62 -17.97
C GLY A 91 -20.00 9.76 -17.49
N LYS A 92 -20.52 9.68 -16.26
CA LYS A 92 -21.28 10.75 -15.63
C LYS A 92 -20.41 11.98 -15.40
N GLU A 93 -20.97 13.16 -15.58
CA GLU A 93 -20.33 14.40 -15.17
C GLU A 93 -20.65 14.75 -13.70
N GLY A 94 -19.67 15.37 -13.00
CA GLY A 94 -19.83 15.79 -11.61
C GLY A 94 -19.56 14.70 -10.58
N PRO A 95 -19.91 14.95 -9.30
CA PRO A 95 -19.65 14.03 -8.19
C PRO A 95 -20.37 12.69 -8.34
N GLY A 96 -19.70 11.63 -7.88
CA GLY A 96 -20.23 10.27 -7.94
C GLY A 96 -20.07 9.60 -9.30
N ARG A 97 -19.05 10.00 -10.08
CA ARG A 97 -18.70 9.34 -11.34
C ARG A 97 -17.76 8.16 -11.10
N LEU A 98 -17.79 7.20 -12.03
CA LEU A 98 -16.87 6.09 -12.09
C LEU A 98 -16.08 6.13 -13.42
N ASP A 99 -14.77 6.06 -13.32
CA ASP A 99 -13.86 5.77 -14.43
C ASP A 99 -13.32 4.35 -14.23
N LEU A 100 -13.66 3.42 -15.12
CA LEU A 100 -13.22 2.01 -15.05
C LEU A 100 -12.08 1.78 -16.04
N VAL A 101 -10.90 1.42 -15.51
CA VAL A 101 -9.67 1.22 -16.29
C VAL A 101 -9.28 -0.25 -16.23
N HIS A 102 -9.07 -0.87 -17.41
CA HIS A 102 -8.53 -2.22 -17.51
C HIS A 102 -7.02 -2.15 -17.63
N GLU A 103 -6.32 -2.31 -16.52
CA GLU A 103 -4.86 -2.22 -16.48
C GLU A 103 -4.27 -2.89 -15.23
N ASP A 104 -2.97 -3.19 -15.27
CA ASP A 104 -2.20 -3.56 -14.08
C ASP A 104 -1.96 -2.30 -13.22
N ALA A 105 -2.43 -2.33 -11.97
CA ALA A 105 -2.24 -1.23 -11.03
C ALA A 105 -0.75 -0.89 -10.77
N LEU A 106 0.16 -1.83 -11.00
CA LEU A 106 1.60 -1.57 -10.93
C LEU A 106 2.12 -0.77 -12.14
N ARG A 107 1.35 -0.66 -13.21
CA ARG A 107 1.69 0.09 -14.42
C ARG A 107 0.85 1.34 -14.60
N PHE A 108 -0.33 1.38 -13.97
CA PHE A 108 -1.24 2.52 -14.04
C PHE A 108 -0.51 3.84 -13.79
N ASP A 109 -0.70 4.81 -14.68
CA ASP A 109 -0.08 6.12 -14.55
C ASP A 109 -0.74 6.94 -13.42
N LEU A 110 -0.09 6.97 -12.27
CA LEU A 110 -0.56 7.73 -11.11
C LEU A 110 -0.61 9.24 -11.35
N THR A 111 0.05 9.77 -12.41
CA THR A 111 -0.02 11.19 -12.75
C THR A 111 -1.38 11.61 -13.29
N ALA A 112 -2.19 10.65 -13.77
CA ALA A 112 -3.58 10.85 -14.14
C ALA A 112 -4.50 11.19 -12.94
N MET A 113 -4.07 10.82 -11.71
CA MET A 113 -4.83 11.17 -10.51
C MET A 113 -4.59 12.62 -10.10
N PRO A 114 -5.62 13.38 -9.76
CA PRO A 114 -5.46 14.74 -9.20
C PRO A 114 -4.61 14.74 -7.92
N MET A 115 -4.00 15.88 -7.63
CA MET A 115 -3.33 16.08 -6.34
C MET A 115 -4.34 15.94 -5.20
N ARG A 116 -3.88 15.42 -4.05
CA ARG A 116 -4.69 15.16 -2.85
C ARG A 116 -5.76 14.08 -3.03
N SER A 117 -5.64 13.23 -4.06
CA SER A 117 -6.47 12.03 -4.21
C SER A 117 -6.35 11.11 -2.98
N LYS A 118 -7.24 10.15 -2.88
CA LYS A 118 -7.21 9.11 -1.85
C LYS A 118 -7.05 7.73 -2.51
N LEU A 119 -6.30 6.82 -1.89
CA LEU A 119 -6.35 5.40 -2.25
C LEU A 119 -7.31 4.71 -1.29
N VAL A 120 -8.35 4.05 -1.80
CA VAL A 120 -9.24 3.23 -0.97
C VAL A 120 -9.47 1.89 -1.66
N ALA A 121 -8.96 0.80 -1.08
CA ALA A 121 -8.94 -0.49 -1.78
C ALA A 121 -8.97 -1.70 -0.84
N ASN A 122 -9.53 -2.80 -1.32
CA ASN A 122 -9.27 -4.14 -0.81
C ASN A 122 -8.14 -4.75 -1.65
N LEU A 123 -6.88 -4.44 -1.29
CA LEU A 123 -5.72 -4.76 -2.13
C LEU A 123 -5.48 -6.27 -2.27
N PRO A 124 -5.18 -6.76 -3.49
CA PRO A 124 -4.67 -8.12 -3.66
C PRO A 124 -3.38 -8.31 -2.87
N TYR A 125 -3.31 -9.35 -2.03
CA TYR A 125 -2.24 -9.48 -1.02
C TYR A 125 -0.84 -9.61 -1.60
N ASN A 126 -0.71 -10.21 -2.77
CA ASN A 126 0.57 -10.42 -3.46
C ASN A 126 1.21 -9.13 -4.01
N VAL A 127 0.41 -8.09 -4.26
CA VAL A 127 0.87 -6.82 -4.85
C VAL A 127 0.61 -5.59 -3.96
N ALA A 128 0.04 -5.80 -2.77
CA ALA A 128 -0.33 -4.70 -1.87
C ALA A 128 0.86 -3.79 -1.51
N THR A 129 1.98 -4.38 -1.09
CA THR A 129 3.18 -3.63 -0.69
C THR A 129 3.74 -2.75 -1.82
N PRO A 130 4.02 -3.27 -3.02
CA PRO A 130 4.51 -2.42 -4.11
C PRO A 130 3.49 -1.37 -4.57
N ILE A 131 2.18 -1.64 -4.51
CA ILE A 131 1.16 -0.62 -4.83
C ILE A 131 1.21 0.51 -3.81
N VAL A 132 1.22 0.21 -2.50
CA VAL A 132 1.30 1.22 -1.43
C VAL A 132 2.57 2.06 -1.57
N ALA A 133 3.73 1.44 -1.85
CA ALA A 133 4.98 2.15 -2.05
C ALA A 133 4.88 3.13 -3.24
N ARG A 134 4.44 2.67 -4.41
CA ARG A 134 4.24 3.53 -5.59
C ARG A 134 3.31 4.71 -5.34
N VAL A 135 2.19 4.46 -4.65
CA VAL A 135 1.20 5.50 -4.32
C VAL A 135 1.80 6.55 -3.39
N LEU A 136 2.55 6.14 -2.36
CA LEU A 136 3.25 7.06 -1.46
C LEU A 136 4.32 7.86 -2.21
N GLU A 137 5.16 7.20 -3.00
CA GLU A 137 6.23 7.82 -3.78
C GLU A 137 5.72 8.79 -4.85
N SER A 138 4.47 8.65 -5.32
CA SER A 138 3.89 9.58 -6.28
C SER A 138 3.65 10.98 -5.71
N GLY A 139 3.56 11.14 -4.38
CA GLY A 139 3.25 12.40 -3.70
C GLY A 139 1.86 12.98 -3.99
N ARG A 140 0.96 12.21 -4.66
CA ARG A 140 -0.34 12.71 -5.12
C ARG A 140 -1.49 12.43 -4.17
N PHE A 141 -1.28 11.58 -3.17
CA PHE A 141 -2.34 11.07 -2.31
C PHE A 141 -2.23 11.63 -0.90
N SER A 142 -3.32 12.20 -0.40
CA SER A 142 -3.41 12.75 0.95
C SER A 142 -3.77 11.71 2.02
N ARG A 143 -4.37 10.59 1.57
CA ARG A 143 -4.77 9.48 2.46
C ARG A 143 -4.86 8.19 1.71
N LEU A 144 -4.38 7.12 2.36
CA LEU A 144 -4.54 5.75 1.90
C LEU A 144 -5.33 4.97 2.94
N VAL A 145 -6.38 4.25 2.53
CA VAL A 145 -7.12 3.30 3.38
C VAL A 145 -7.27 2.00 2.63
N PHE A 146 -6.73 0.94 3.16
CA PHE A 146 -6.73 -0.32 2.43
C PHE A 146 -6.73 -1.53 3.35
N LEU A 147 -7.23 -2.65 2.80
CA LEU A 147 -7.14 -3.97 3.41
C LEU A 147 -5.88 -4.68 2.93
N VAL A 148 -5.15 -5.28 3.87
CA VAL A 148 -3.98 -6.13 3.63
C VAL A 148 -3.97 -7.29 4.61
N GLN A 149 -3.09 -8.27 4.40
CA GLN A 149 -2.85 -9.31 5.40
C GLN A 149 -2.42 -8.69 6.73
N ARG A 150 -2.83 -9.31 7.85
CA ARG A 150 -2.54 -8.81 9.20
C ARG A 150 -1.06 -8.50 9.41
N GLU A 151 -0.18 -9.39 9.00
CA GLU A 151 1.27 -9.22 9.13
C GLU A 151 1.78 -7.96 8.39
N VAL A 152 1.25 -7.69 7.20
CA VAL A 152 1.60 -6.48 6.44
C VAL A 152 1.07 -5.22 7.14
N GLY A 153 -0.15 -5.27 7.67
CA GLY A 153 -0.72 -4.16 8.46
C GLY A 153 0.09 -3.85 9.71
N GLU A 154 0.55 -4.88 10.41
CA GLU A 154 1.41 -4.75 11.59
C GLU A 154 2.78 -4.16 11.22
N ARG A 155 3.37 -4.56 10.08
CA ARG A 155 4.63 -3.97 9.58
C ARG A 155 4.51 -2.49 9.22
N LEU A 156 3.39 -2.09 8.60
CA LEU A 156 3.16 -0.70 8.21
C LEU A 156 3.10 0.25 9.42
N SER A 157 2.59 -0.23 10.55
CA SER A 157 2.37 0.56 11.78
C SER A 157 3.30 0.19 12.95
N ALA A 158 4.37 -0.56 12.67
CA ALA A 158 5.27 -1.07 13.69
C ALA A 158 6.10 0.06 14.36
N ALA A 159 6.40 -0.13 15.65
CA ALA A 159 7.36 0.72 16.35
C ALA A 159 8.79 0.19 16.17
N PRO A 160 9.84 1.05 16.25
CA PRO A 160 11.23 0.62 16.28
C PRO A 160 11.45 -0.51 17.31
N THR A 161 12.38 -1.41 17.03
CA THR A 161 12.72 -2.59 17.84
C THR A 161 11.65 -3.68 17.92
N SER A 162 10.44 -3.45 17.41
CA SER A 162 9.41 -4.51 17.36
C SER A 162 9.75 -5.55 16.29
N PRO A 163 9.31 -6.82 16.43
CA PRO A 163 9.58 -7.88 15.45
C PRO A 163 9.04 -7.57 14.04
N ALA A 164 8.00 -6.75 13.95
CA ALA A 164 7.37 -6.36 12.69
C ALA A 164 8.08 -5.17 12.00
N TYR A 165 8.96 -4.45 12.71
CA TYR A 165 9.64 -3.28 12.18
C TYR A 165 10.58 -3.61 11.02
N GLY A 166 10.59 -2.77 9.99
CA GLY A 166 11.39 -3.01 8.80
C GLY A 166 11.35 -1.88 7.78
N ALA A 167 11.93 -2.13 6.60
CA ALA A 167 12.02 -1.15 5.53
C ALA A 167 10.65 -0.54 5.16
N LEU A 168 9.58 -1.33 5.14
CA LEU A 168 8.24 -0.87 4.84
C LEU A 168 7.71 0.13 5.88
N THR A 169 8.03 -0.08 7.16
CA THR A 169 7.67 0.86 8.24
C THR A 169 8.35 2.21 8.05
N LEU A 170 9.63 2.18 7.70
CA LEU A 170 10.43 3.39 7.45
C LEU A 170 9.97 4.15 6.20
N LEU A 171 9.64 3.42 5.12
CA LEU A 171 9.06 4.01 3.92
C LEU A 171 7.78 4.77 4.26
N VAL A 172 6.85 4.13 4.97
CA VAL A 172 5.61 4.79 5.40
C VAL A 172 5.89 5.97 6.32
N GLY A 173 6.81 5.80 7.29
CA GLY A 173 7.21 6.85 8.24
C GLY A 173 7.83 8.08 7.58
N HIS A 174 8.40 7.93 6.38
CA HIS A 174 8.91 9.05 5.57
C HIS A 174 7.76 9.89 4.99
N PHE A 175 6.71 9.25 4.50
CA PHE A 175 5.60 9.94 3.84
C PHE A 175 4.45 10.31 4.78
N GLY A 176 4.38 9.75 5.98
CA GLY A 176 3.26 10.02 6.88
C GLY A 176 3.16 9.06 8.04
N ARG A 177 1.93 8.83 8.51
CA ARG A 177 1.67 7.96 9.66
C ARG A 177 0.65 6.88 9.35
N ALA A 178 1.05 5.63 9.54
CA ALA A 178 0.14 4.50 9.48
C ALA A 178 -0.59 4.29 10.81
N LYS A 179 -1.87 3.96 10.71
CA LYS A 179 -2.71 3.55 11.82
C LYS A 179 -3.48 2.29 11.46
N LEU A 180 -3.39 1.27 12.29
CA LEU A 180 -4.27 0.12 12.21
C LEU A 180 -5.67 0.53 12.67
N VAL A 181 -6.67 0.37 11.79
CA VAL A 181 -8.06 0.74 12.06
C VAL A 181 -8.80 -0.41 12.72
N ARG A 182 -8.71 -1.62 12.13
CA ARG A 182 -9.30 -2.84 12.69
C ARG A 182 -8.75 -4.10 12.03
N HIS A 183 -8.89 -5.22 12.71
CA HIS A 183 -8.71 -6.54 12.12
C HIS A 183 -10.01 -7.05 11.48
N VAL A 184 -9.88 -7.81 10.40
CA VAL A 184 -10.99 -8.36 9.63
C VAL A 184 -10.77 -9.87 9.48
N PRO A 185 -11.66 -10.71 10.07
CA PRO A 185 -11.48 -12.15 10.04
C PRO A 185 -11.71 -12.74 8.65
N PRO A 186 -11.19 -13.95 8.35
CA PRO A 186 -11.38 -14.61 7.06
C PRO A 186 -12.85 -14.75 6.62
N GLY A 187 -13.76 -14.97 7.56
CA GLY A 187 -15.20 -15.08 7.31
C GLY A 187 -15.86 -13.82 6.74
N ALA A 188 -15.16 -12.67 6.76
CA ALA A 188 -15.62 -11.43 6.15
C ALA A 188 -15.49 -11.42 4.61
N PHE A 189 -14.94 -12.47 4.01
CA PHE A 189 -14.67 -12.58 2.57
C PHE A 189 -15.32 -13.80 1.94
N LEU A 190 -15.46 -13.75 0.63
CA LEU A 190 -15.90 -14.88 -0.21
C LEU A 190 -15.01 -14.96 -1.46
N PRO A 191 -14.22 -16.06 -1.65
CA PRO A 191 -13.92 -17.09 -0.66
C PRO A 191 -13.12 -16.51 0.53
N PRO A 192 -13.11 -17.19 1.69
CA PRO A 192 -12.32 -16.75 2.82
C PRO A 192 -10.81 -16.91 2.55
N PRO A 193 -9.97 -15.89 2.84
CA PRO A 193 -8.52 -16.03 2.83
C PRO A 193 -8.04 -16.94 3.96
N LYS A 194 -6.79 -17.41 3.87
CA LYS A 194 -6.19 -18.28 4.90
C LYS A 194 -5.81 -17.54 6.19
N VAL A 195 -5.72 -16.22 6.14
CA VAL A 195 -5.20 -15.37 7.23
C VAL A 195 -6.14 -14.21 7.52
N THR A 196 -6.09 -13.70 8.73
CA THR A 196 -6.77 -12.45 9.11
C THR A 196 -6.20 -11.29 8.31
N SER A 197 -7.05 -10.33 7.98
CA SER A 197 -6.69 -9.08 7.32
C SER A 197 -6.72 -7.91 8.31
N SER A 198 -6.18 -6.79 7.89
CA SER A 198 -6.23 -5.53 8.63
C SER A 198 -6.61 -4.39 7.71
N VAL A 199 -7.49 -3.52 8.18
CA VAL A 199 -7.70 -2.19 7.59
C VAL A 199 -6.63 -1.27 8.15
N VAL A 200 -5.84 -0.69 7.25
CA VAL A 200 -4.80 0.28 7.58
C VAL A 200 -5.17 1.62 6.96
N ARG A 201 -4.93 2.69 7.70
CA ARG A 201 -5.00 4.07 7.22
C ARG A 201 -3.62 4.69 7.29
N ILE A 202 -3.21 5.36 6.23
CA ILE A 202 -2.03 6.23 6.20
C ILE A 202 -2.52 7.64 5.87
N ASP A 203 -2.19 8.59 6.73
CA ASP A 203 -2.32 10.02 6.45
C ASP A 203 -0.95 10.52 6.02
N THR A 204 -0.86 11.10 4.82
CA THR A 204 0.42 11.56 4.26
C THR A 204 0.75 12.97 4.72
N ASP A 205 2.03 13.26 4.83
CA ASP A 205 2.56 14.59 5.01
C ASP A 205 2.80 15.22 3.63
N GLU A 206 2.15 16.34 3.34
CA GLU A 206 2.25 17.03 2.06
C GLU A 206 3.64 17.61 1.80
N SER A 207 4.45 17.79 2.85
CA SER A 207 5.83 18.26 2.74
C SER A 207 6.83 17.14 2.41
N ALA A 208 6.43 15.88 2.55
CA ALA A 208 7.30 14.75 2.28
C ALA A 208 7.55 14.60 0.78
N THR A 209 8.80 14.55 0.40
CA THR A 209 9.23 14.36 -0.99
C THR A 209 9.88 13.01 -1.20
N PRO A 210 9.69 12.36 -2.36
CA PRO A 210 10.36 11.11 -2.67
C PRO A 210 11.88 11.22 -2.52
N ASN A 211 12.48 10.24 -1.84
CA ASN A 211 13.94 10.16 -1.69
C ASN A 211 14.41 8.73 -2.06
N PRO A 212 14.59 8.44 -3.36
CA PRO A 212 15.00 7.11 -3.82
C PRO A 212 16.32 6.62 -3.23
N ALA A 213 17.28 7.53 -2.99
CA ALA A 213 18.57 7.20 -2.39
C ALA A 213 18.39 6.70 -0.94
N LEU A 214 17.57 7.41 -0.15
CA LEU A 214 17.23 6.99 1.21
C LEU A 214 16.51 5.63 1.22
N PHE A 215 15.56 5.40 0.33
CA PHE A 215 14.83 4.13 0.27
C PHE A 215 15.74 2.98 -0.15
N LYS A 216 16.64 3.21 -1.11
CA LYS A 216 17.67 2.22 -1.48
C LYS A 216 18.54 1.86 -0.27
N LEU A 217 19.01 2.86 0.49
CA LEU A 217 19.82 2.65 1.69
C LEU A 217 19.05 1.88 2.77
N ILE A 218 17.79 2.23 3.02
CA ILE A 218 16.93 1.51 3.96
C ILE A 218 16.82 0.03 3.54
N HIS A 219 16.48 -0.25 2.28
CA HIS A 219 16.39 -1.63 1.78
C HIS A 219 17.70 -2.39 1.95
N GLN A 220 18.83 -1.77 1.63
CA GLN A 220 20.18 -2.33 1.82
C GLN A 220 20.46 -2.62 3.31
N GLY A 221 20.10 -1.69 4.20
CA GLY A 221 20.26 -1.87 5.65
C GLY A 221 19.50 -3.08 6.19
N PHE A 222 18.32 -3.38 5.65
CA PHE A 222 17.48 -4.51 6.05
C PHE A 222 17.69 -5.79 5.24
N ALA A 223 18.60 -5.83 4.27
CA ALA A 223 18.79 -6.98 3.38
C ALA A 223 19.07 -8.30 4.14
N HIS A 224 19.81 -8.21 5.23
CA HIS A 224 20.13 -9.37 6.07
C HIS A 224 19.84 -9.07 7.54
N ARG A 225 18.63 -9.34 8.01
CA ARG A 225 18.15 -9.01 9.38
C ARG A 225 19.08 -9.44 10.50
N ARG A 226 19.74 -10.60 10.38
CA ARG A 226 20.67 -11.14 11.41
C ARG A 226 22.07 -10.53 11.39
N LYS A 227 22.38 -9.62 10.44
CA LYS A 227 23.69 -8.96 10.32
C LYS A 227 23.65 -7.57 10.92
N THR A 228 24.80 -7.05 11.31
CA THR A 228 24.95 -5.65 11.74
C THR A 228 24.74 -4.71 10.55
N LEU A 229 24.37 -3.46 10.82
CA LEU A 229 24.19 -2.45 9.80
C LEU A 229 25.46 -2.27 8.96
N VAL A 230 26.63 -2.17 9.60
CA VAL A 230 27.93 -2.10 8.89
C VAL A 230 28.09 -3.25 7.88
N LYS A 231 27.78 -4.51 8.26
CA LYS A 231 27.87 -5.64 7.33
C LYS A 231 26.90 -5.52 6.16
N ASN A 232 25.69 -5.05 6.41
CA ASN A 232 24.71 -4.82 5.35
C ASN A 232 25.17 -3.72 4.37
N LEU A 233 25.76 -2.65 4.87
CA LEU A 233 26.33 -1.58 4.03
C LEU A 233 27.51 -2.09 3.20
N VAL A 234 28.39 -2.91 3.77
CA VAL A 234 29.50 -3.54 3.01
C VAL A 234 28.96 -4.47 1.91
N TYR A 235 27.92 -5.27 2.17
CA TYR A 235 27.27 -6.08 1.13
C TYR A 235 26.59 -5.20 0.04
N ALA A 236 26.20 -3.97 0.37
CA ALA A 236 25.64 -3.00 -0.57
C ALA A 236 26.72 -2.26 -1.38
N GLY A 237 28.02 -2.58 -1.17
CA GLY A 237 29.15 -2.02 -1.92
C GLY A 237 29.83 -0.81 -1.29
N PHE A 238 29.50 -0.47 -0.03
CA PHE A 238 30.27 0.56 0.69
C PHE A 238 31.56 -0.03 1.25
N GLU A 239 32.63 0.74 1.19
CA GLU A 239 33.90 0.36 1.85
C GLU A 239 33.69 0.28 3.36
N ARG A 240 34.30 -0.75 4.00
CA ARG A 240 34.13 -0.97 5.45
C ARG A 240 34.48 0.26 6.30
N PRO A 241 35.61 0.99 6.10
CA PRO A 241 35.93 2.17 6.89
C PRO A 241 34.87 3.28 6.76
N GLN A 242 34.30 3.45 5.56
CA GLN A 242 33.22 4.42 5.30
C GLN A 242 31.95 4.03 6.05
N ALA A 243 31.55 2.76 5.98
CA ALA A 243 30.37 2.25 6.69
C ALA A 243 30.52 2.40 8.21
N GLU A 244 31.70 2.08 8.76
CA GLU A 244 31.99 2.22 10.20
C GLU A 244 31.99 3.70 10.63
N ALA A 245 32.61 4.59 9.86
CA ALA A 245 32.61 6.02 10.11
C ALA A 245 31.18 6.61 10.07
N ALA A 246 30.36 6.22 9.09
CA ALA A 246 28.98 6.69 8.97
C ALA A 246 28.12 6.23 10.16
N VAL A 247 28.22 4.96 10.57
CA VAL A 247 27.47 4.42 11.72
C VAL A 247 27.92 5.09 13.03
N THR A 248 29.23 5.29 13.23
CA THR A 248 29.75 6.00 14.39
C THR A 248 29.34 7.49 14.38
N GLY A 249 29.37 8.11 13.19
CA GLY A 249 28.99 9.52 12.99
C GLY A 249 27.54 9.83 13.37
N ILE A 250 26.63 8.85 13.26
CA ILE A 250 25.24 8.97 13.75
C ILE A 250 25.08 8.58 15.23
N GLY A 251 26.19 8.42 15.97
CA GLY A 251 26.18 8.10 17.40
C GLY A 251 25.76 6.65 17.71
N ARG A 252 25.99 5.69 16.80
CA ARG A 252 25.63 4.30 17.00
C ARG A 252 26.85 3.39 17.13
N ASP A 253 26.69 2.31 17.91
CA ASP A 253 27.70 1.25 18.02
C ASP A 253 27.79 0.44 16.72
N LEU A 254 28.98 -0.06 16.37
CA LEU A 254 29.20 -0.85 15.14
C LEU A 254 28.46 -2.18 15.12
N ARG A 255 27.94 -2.64 16.28
CA ARG A 255 27.11 -3.85 16.39
C ARG A 255 25.63 -3.59 16.10
N VAL A 256 25.22 -2.32 15.98
CA VAL A 256 23.82 -1.92 15.72
C VAL A 256 23.25 -2.65 14.50
N ARG A 257 21.97 -3.01 14.57
CA ARG A 257 21.21 -3.55 13.44
C ARG A 257 20.26 -2.51 12.89
N ALA A 258 19.84 -2.68 11.63
CA ALA A 258 18.92 -1.76 10.97
C ALA A 258 17.61 -1.58 11.73
N GLU A 259 17.10 -2.62 12.39
CA GLU A 259 15.86 -2.60 13.18
C GLU A 259 15.92 -1.73 14.44
N GLU A 260 17.10 -1.30 14.84
CA GLU A 260 17.32 -0.42 16.00
C GLU A 260 17.39 1.06 15.60
N LEU A 261 17.36 1.37 14.29
CA LEU A 261 17.37 2.72 13.76
C LEU A 261 15.94 3.18 13.44
N ASP A 262 15.62 4.40 13.87
CA ASP A 262 14.41 5.09 13.42
C ASP A 262 14.64 5.81 12.07
N HIS A 263 13.61 6.47 11.57
CA HIS A 263 13.67 7.20 10.30
C HIS A 263 14.73 8.32 10.34
N ALA A 264 14.82 9.08 11.43
CA ALA A 264 15.77 10.20 11.56
C ALA A 264 17.22 9.71 11.51
N ALA A 265 17.51 8.55 12.14
CA ALA A 265 18.82 7.93 12.08
C ALA A 265 19.19 7.45 10.67
N PHE A 266 18.23 6.92 9.89
CA PHE A 266 18.47 6.57 8.49
C PHE A 266 18.69 7.80 7.60
N VAL A 267 17.99 8.91 7.84
CA VAL A 267 18.25 10.19 7.14
C VAL A 267 19.67 10.70 7.45
N ALA A 268 20.07 10.68 8.72
CA ALA A 268 21.42 11.08 9.11
C ALA A 268 22.49 10.15 8.52
N LEU A 269 22.23 8.83 8.48
CA LEU A 269 23.10 7.84 7.86
C LEU A 269 23.25 8.10 6.35
N ALA A 270 22.16 8.41 5.66
CA ALA A 270 22.18 8.76 4.24
C ALA A 270 23.06 9.98 3.98
N ALA A 271 22.90 11.04 4.78
CA ALA A 271 23.74 12.24 4.70
C ALA A 271 25.22 11.95 4.97
N ALA A 272 25.53 11.07 5.93
CA ALA A 272 26.91 10.66 6.22
C ALA A 272 27.56 9.83 5.10
N LEU A 273 26.75 9.17 4.27
CA LEU A 273 27.19 8.35 3.13
C LEU A 273 27.12 9.10 1.78
N ASP A 274 26.59 10.31 1.72
CA ASP A 274 26.30 11.05 0.46
C ASP A 274 27.57 11.44 -0.34
N GLY A 275 28.75 11.38 0.27
CA GLY A 275 30.04 11.50 -0.41
C GLY A 275 30.69 10.16 -0.79
N ALA A 276 30.12 9.05 -0.35
CA ALA A 276 30.68 7.70 -0.51
C ALA A 276 29.80 6.89 -1.47
N ARG A 277 30.09 6.97 -2.79
CA ARG A 277 29.41 6.12 -3.77
C ARG A 277 29.80 4.66 -3.56
N PRO A 278 28.85 3.70 -3.62
CA PRO A 278 29.21 2.29 -3.74
C PRO A 278 30.13 2.12 -4.95
N THR A 279 31.23 1.43 -4.80
CA THR A 279 32.05 0.99 -5.91
C THR A 279 31.17 0.16 -6.83
N ALA A 280 31.05 0.58 -8.09
CA ALA A 280 30.18 0.16 -9.19
C ALA A 280 29.61 -1.26 -9.12
N ASP A 281 28.38 -1.40 -9.65
CA ASP A 281 27.75 -2.66 -10.06
C ASP A 281 28.77 -3.67 -10.59
N VAL A 282 29.02 -4.70 -9.81
CA VAL A 282 29.57 -5.97 -10.35
C VAL A 282 28.34 -6.77 -10.79
N SER A 283 27.83 -6.37 -11.97
CA SER A 283 26.94 -7.23 -12.75
C SER A 283 27.76 -8.39 -13.30
N SER A 284 27.48 -9.59 -12.86
CA SER A 284 27.76 -10.83 -13.57
C SER A 284 26.65 -11.83 -13.26
#